data_92bcf994909ef3e35eca2864f44a245a
#
_entry.id   92bcf994909ef3e35eca2864f44a245a
#
_cell.length_a   1.000
_cell.length_b   1.000
_cell.length_c   1.000
_cell.angle_alpha   90.00
_cell.angle_beta   90.00
_cell.angle_gamma   90.00
#
_symmetry.space_group_name_H-M   'P 1'
#
loop_
_entity.id
_entity.type
_entity.pdbx_description
1 polymer ?
#
loop_
_entity_poly.entity_id
_entity_poly.type
_entity_poly.pdbx_seq_one_letter_code
_entity_poly.pdbx_strand_id
1 'polypeptide(L)'
;MKRKPIPKMIRQQVYEKYNGHCAYCGCELDIKHMQVDHLDSVYRAEYEGREVDNSIDNFMPACRQCNYYKGTSTIDEFRRKILHLEWTALTDFPVRLAQKYGIVQVKEWDMKFYFEKKRKPNKGS
;
A
#
# COMPACT_ATOMS: atom_id res chain seq x y z
N MET A 1 10.78 -20.96 -2.74
CA MET A 1 9.82 -21.42 -3.74
C MET A 1 9.39 -20.26 -4.62
N LYS A 2 9.49 -20.43 -5.93
CA LYS A 2 9.11 -19.37 -6.85
C LYS A 2 7.58 -19.29 -6.97
N ARG A 3 7.04 -18.10 -6.88
CA ARG A 3 5.62 -17.89 -7.17
C ARG A 3 5.38 -17.98 -8.66
N LYS A 4 4.21 -18.45 -9.03
CA LYS A 4 3.81 -18.43 -10.43
C LYS A 4 3.59 -16.98 -10.86
N PRO A 5 3.99 -16.61 -12.09
CA PRO A 5 3.69 -15.28 -12.59
C PRO A 5 2.19 -15.06 -12.63
N ILE A 6 1.78 -13.84 -12.35
CA ILE A 6 0.37 -13.47 -12.41
C ILE A 6 0.02 -13.26 -13.88
N PRO A 7 -1.04 -13.91 -14.39
CA PRO A 7 -1.43 -13.74 -15.78
C PRO A 7 -1.73 -12.28 -16.13
N LYS A 8 -1.44 -11.93 -17.37
CA LYS A 8 -1.63 -10.56 -17.85
C LYS A 8 -3.05 -10.06 -17.63
N MET A 9 -4.05 -10.91 -17.86
CA MET A 9 -5.45 -10.54 -17.66
C MET A 9 -5.73 -10.18 -16.19
N ILE A 10 -5.17 -10.95 -15.27
CA ILE A 10 -5.33 -10.67 -13.84
C ILE A 10 -4.63 -9.37 -13.47
N ARG A 11 -3.41 -9.14 -14.00
CA ARG A 11 -2.70 -7.89 -13.77
C ARG A 11 -3.53 -6.69 -14.24
N GLN A 12 -4.19 -6.83 -15.40
CA GLN A 12 -5.04 -5.77 -15.91
C GLN A 12 -6.22 -5.49 -14.97
N GLN A 13 -6.84 -6.53 -14.44
CA GLN A 13 -7.94 -6.39 -13.49
C GLN A 13 -7.47 -5.72 -12.20
N VAL A 14 -6.29 -6.09 -11.71
CA VAL A 14 -5.71 -5.47 -10.51
C VAL A 14 -5.43 -3.99 -10.76
N TYR A 15 -4.86 -3.67 -11.94
CA TYR A 15 -4.58 -2.30 -12.31
C TYR A 15 -5.84 -1.44 -12.32
N GLU A 16 -6.94 -1.99 -12.86
CA GLU A 16 -8.21 -1.26 -12.97
C GLU A 16 -8.96 -1.15 -11.64
N LYS A 17 -8.59 -1.95 -10.67
CA LYS A 17 -9.28 -2.03 -9.39
C LYS A 17 -9.38 -0.66 -8.70
N TYR A 18 -8.34 0.16 -8.82
CA TYR A 18 -8.30 1.53 -8.29
C TYR A 18 -7.91 2.52 -9.38
N ASN A 19 -8.39 2.27 -10.58
CA ASN A 19 -8.23 3.18 -11.72
C ASN A 19 -6.79 3.57 -12.01
N GLY A 20 -5.88 2.61 -11.91
CA GLY A 20 -4.46 2.84 -12.21
C GLY A 20 -3.69 3.54 -11.11
N HIS A 21 -4.17 3.50 -9.88
CA HIS A 21 -3.50 4.12 -8.74
C HIS A 21 -3.01 3.08 -7.75
N CYS A 22 -1.93 3.41 -7.04
CA CYS A 22 -1.45 2.58 -5.94
C CYS A 22 -2.52 2.51 -4.86
N ALA A 23 -2.84 1.30 -4.42
CA ALA A 23 -3.87 1.09 -3.39
C ALA A 23 -3.47 1.74 -2.07
N TYR A 24 -2.18 1.95 -1.83
CA TYR A 24 -1.71 2.43 -0.54
C TYR A 24 -1.47 3.94 -0.54
N CYS A 25 -0.60 4.46 -1.40
CA CYS A 25 -0.31 5.90 -1.40
C CYS A 25 -1.14 6.70 -2.40
N GLY A 26 -1.79 6.04 -3.35
CA GLY A 26 -2.64 6.73 -4.32
C GLY A 26 -1.93 7.30 -5.52
N CYS A 27 -0.63 7.07 -5.67
CA CYS A 27 0.09 7.60 -6.84
C CYS A 27 -0.36 6.90 -8.11
N GLU A 28 -0.24 7.59 -9.24
CA GLU A 28 -0.53 6.98 -10.54
C GLU A 28 0.50 5.88 -10.84
N LEU A 29 0.02 4.79 -11.43
CA LEU A 29 0.84 3.64 -11.77
C LEU A 29 0.92 3.47 -13.27
N ASP A 30 2.10 3.04 -13.74
CA ASP A 30 2.28 2.46 -15.06
C ASP A 30 2.09 0.95 -14.91
N ILE A 31 1.18 0.37 -15.69
CA ILE A 31 0.87 -1.06 -15.56
C ILE A 31 2.10 -1.95 -15.72
N LYS A 32 3.08 -1.51 -16.54
CA LYS A 32 4.31 -2.27 -16.72
C LYS A 32 5.15 -2.37 -15.44
N HIS A 33 5.10 -1.34 -14.62
CA HIS A 33 5.91 -1.24 -13.40
C HIS A 33 5.10 -1.50 -12.13
N MET A 34 3.79 -1.69 -12.28
CA MET A 34 2.92 -1.99 -11.15
C MET A 34 3.36 -3.28 -10.46
N GLN A 35 3.43 -3.23 -9.14
CA GLN A 35 3.59 -4.43 -8.32
C GLN A 35 2.21 -4.94 -7.95
N VAL A 36 2.08 -6.25 -7.82
CA VAL A 36 0.85 -6.85 -7.28
C VAL A 36 1.18 -7.36 -5.90
N ASP A 37 0.61 -6.72 -4.90
CA ASP A 37 0.80 -7.09 -3.52
C ASP A 37 -0.36 -7.96 -3.05
N HIS A 38 -0.08 -8.89 -2.14
CA HIS A 38 -1.12 -9.61 -1.42
C HIS A 38 -1.43 -8.83 -0.15
N LEU A 39 -2.66 -8.37 0.01
CA LEU A 39 -3.06 -7.64 1.22
C LEU A 39 -2.81 -8.51 2.44
N ASP A 40 -3.22 -9.77 2.39
CA ASP A 40 -2.81 -10.80 3.34
C ASP A 40 -1.65 -11.54 2.69
N SER A 41 -0.44 -11.40 3.23
CA SER A 41 0.78 -11.82 2.55
C SER A 41 0.90 -13.34 2.44
N VAL A 42 1.56 -13.79 1.35
CA VAL A 42 1.87 -15.21 1.15
C VAL A 42 2.71 -15.75 2.31
N TYR A 43 3.73 -14.99 2.70
CA TYR A 43 4.62 -15.41 3.79
C TYR A 43 3.85 -15.63 5.07
N ARG A 44 2.96 -14.70 5.43
CA ARG A 44 2.22 -14.79 6.69
C ARG A 44 1.22 -15.95 6.66
N ALA A 45 0.55 -16.15 5.54
CA ALA A 45 -0.37 -17.28 5.39
C ALA A 45 0.37 -18.61 5.56
N GLU A 46 1.53 -18.75 4.90
CA GLU A 46 2.32 -19.98 5.00
C GLU A 46 2.85 -20.18 6.42
N TYR A 47 3.33 -19.11 7.05
CA TYR A 47 3.84 -19.18 8.42
C TYR A 47 2.76 -19.64 9.41
N GLU A 48 1.53 -19.18 9.21
CA GLU A 48 0.41 -19.52 10.08
C GLU A 48 -0.32 -20.81 9.68
N GLY A 49 0.16 -21.49 8.63
CA GLY A 49 -0.45 -22.73 8.18
C GLY A 49 -1.79 -22.54 7.49
N ARG A 50 -2.06 -21.33 7.01
CA ARG A 50 -3.30 -21.03 6.26
C ARG A 50 -3.05 -21.12 4.77
N GLU A 51 -4.12 -21.33 4.01
CA GLU A 51 -4.03 -21.25 2.56
C GLU A 51 -3.74 -19.82 2.12
N VAL A 52 -2.91 -19.69 1.06
CA VAL A 52 -2.65 -18.40 0.44
C VAL A 52 -3.90 -17.96 -0.32
N ASP A 53 -4.34 -16.73 -0.07
CA ASP A 53 -5.48 -16.16 -0.78
C ASP A 53 -5.01 -15.52 -2.08
N ASN A 54 -5.31 -16.19 -3.21
CA ASN A 54 -4.98 -15.70 -4.55
C ASN A 54 -6.21 -15.15 -5.27
N SER A 55 -7.22 -14.73 -4.53
CA SER A 55 -8.38 -14.08 -5.12
C SER A 55 -8.06 -12.65 -5.51
N ILE A 56 -8.82 -12.13 -6.46
CA ILE A 56 -8.66 -10.74 -6.91
C ILE A 56 -8.85 -9.74 -5.75
N ASP A 57 -9.66 -10.10 -4.76
CA ASP A 57 -9.89 -9.24 -3.60
C ASP A 57 -8.63 -9.05 -2.76
N ASN A 58 -7.75 -10.06 -2.75
CA ASN A 58 -6.50 -9.98 -2.00
C ASN A 58 -5.35 -9.37 -2.81
N PHE A 59 -5.51 -9.21 -4.11
CA PHE A 59 -4.49 -8.60 -4.96
C PHE A 59 -4.65 -7.09 -4.96
N MET A 60 -3.57 -6.38 -4.60
CA MET A 60 -3.58 -4.93 -4.51
C MET A 60 -2.56 -4.34 -5.47
N PRO A 61 -2.97 -3.36 -6.31
CA PRO A 61 -1.99 -2.67 -7.15
C PRO A 61 -1.15 -1.77 -6.25
N ALA A 62 0.15 -1.85 -6.39
CA ALA A 62 1.05 -1.10 -5.53
C ALA A 62 2.22 -0.53 -6.33
N CYS A 63 2.68 0.65 -5.93
CA CYS A 63 3.93 1.18 -6.41
C CYS A 63 5.06 0.42 -5.72
N ARG A 64 6.25 0.47 -6.34
CA ARG A 64 7.40 -0.27 -5.83
C ARG A 64 7.75 0.11 -4.39
N GLN A 65 7.69 1.40 -4.07
CA GLN A 65 8.05 1.87 -2.72
C GLN A 65 7.09 1.34 -1.67
N CYS A 66 5.78 1.43 -1.93
CA CYS A 66 4.79 0.93 -0.97
C CYS A 66 4.87 -0.58 -0.81
N ASN A 67 5.02 -1.30 -1.93
CA ASN A 67 5.15 -2.75 -1.87
C ASN A 67 6.37 -3.17 -1.05
N TYR A 68 7.49 -2.51 -1.29
CA TYR A 68 8.72 -2.79 -0.56
C TYR A 68 8.56 -2.49 0.94
N TYR A 69 8.02 -1.33 1.26
CA TYR A 69 7.92 -0.88 2.65
C TYR A 69 6.91 -1.70 3.45
N LYS A 70 5.80 -2.07 2.82
CA LYS A 70 4.82 -2.94 3.46
C LYS A 70 5.39 -4.34 3.72
N GLY A 71 6.11 -4.89 2.74
CA GLY A 71 6.65 -6.24 2.86
C GLY A 71 5.56 -7.24 3.22
N THR A 72 5.80 -8.02 4.27
CA THR A 72 4.87 -9.05 4.75
C THR A 72 3.96 -8.56 5.89
N SER A 73 3.95 -7.26 6.15
CA SER A 73 3.15 -6.69 7.22
C SER A 73 1.65 -6.88 6.98
N THR A 74 0.90 -7.00 8.06
CA THR A 74 -0.56 -6.83 7.97
C THR A 74 -0.85 -5.36 7.65
N ILE A 75 -2.08 -5.07 7.25
CA ILE A 75 -2.45 -3.69 6.95
C ILE A 75 -2.33 -2.79 8.19
N ASP A 76 -2.66 -3.31 9.37
CA ASP A 76 -2.53 -2.54 10.61
C ASP A 76 -1.06 -2.30 10.96
N GLU A 77 -0.19 -3.28 10.74
CA GLU A 77 1.25 -3.10 10.93
C GLU A 77 1.80 -2.08 9.94
N PHE A 78 1.34 -2.13 8.70
CA PHE A 78 1.77 -1.16 7.69
C PHE A 78 1.30 0.24 8.06
N ARG A 79 0.10 0.37 8.58
CA ARG A 79 -0.43 1.66 9.06
C ARG A 79 0.47 2.24 10.15
N ARG A 80 0.92 1.41 11.09
CA ARG A 80 1.84 1.85 12.13
C ARG A 80 3.20 2.27 11.57
N LYS A 81 3.68 1.57 10.53
CA LYS A 81 4.93 1.96 9.86
C LYS A 81 4.82 3.35 9.24
N ILE A 82 3.70 3.65 8.59
CA ILE A 82 3.50 4.97 7.97
C ILE A 82 3.37 6.06 9.05
N LEU A 83 2.65 5.77 10.13
CA LEU A 83 2.58 6.71 11.26
C LEU A 83 3.95 6.99 11.85
N HIS A 84 4.83 5.99 11.88
CA HIS A 84 6.19 6.20 12.35
C HIS A 84 6.97 7.14 11.43
N LEU A 85 6.72 7.11 10.12
CA LEU A 85 7.34 8.06 9.19
C LEU A 85 6.90 9.48 9.50
N GLU A 86 5.62 9.68 9.79
CA GLU A 86 5.11 10.98 10.19
C GLU A 86 5.80 11.47 11.46
N TRP A 87 5.89 10.61 12.48
CA TRP A 87 6.57 10.95 13.72
C TRP A 87 8.04 11.29 13.46
N THR A 88 8.73 10.50 12.62
CA THR A 88 10.12 10.75 12.27
C THR A 88 10.27 12.12 11.60
N ALA A 89 9.39 12.45 10.65
CA ALA A 89 9.45 13.74 9.96
C ALA A 89 9.24 14.89 10.93
N LEU A 90 8.33 14.73 11.90
CA LEU A 90 8.06 15.78 12.87
C LEU A 90 9.17 15.97 13.90
N THR A 91 9.98 14.96 14.14
CA THR A 91 11.01 15.01 15.19
C THR A 91 12.43 15.13 14.64
N ASP A 92 12.62 14.90 13.34
CA ASP A 92 13.95 14.95 12.73
C ASP A 92 14.39 16.40 12.58
N PHE A 93 15.57 16.73 13.13
CA PHE A 93 16.04 18.11 13.15
C PHE A 93 16.17 18.72 11.77
N PRO A 94 16.84 18.09 10.79
CA PRO A 94 16.91 18.68 9.44
C PRO A 94 15.56 18.95 8.80
N VAL A 95 14.58 18.05 8.99
CA VAL A 95 13.24 18.23 8.45
C VAL A 95 12.55 19.41 9.13
N ARG A 96 12.65 19.50 10.46
CA ARG A 96 12.09 20.62 11.21
C ARG A 96 12.70 21.94 10.76
N LEU A 97 13.99 21.96 10.53
CA LEU A 97 14.66 23.17 10.05
C LEU A 97 14.21 23.53 8.64
N ALA A 98 14.13 22.53 7.75
CA ALA A 98 13.65 22.75 6.38
C ALA A 98 12.21 23.29 6.38
N GLN A 99 11.39 22.85 7.32
CA GLN A 99 10.02 23.34 7.46
C GLN A 99 10.00 24.81 7.84
N LYS A 100 10.92 25.24 8.71
CA LYS A 100 11.03 26.65 9.09
C LYS A 100 11.36 27.53 7.89
N TYR A 101 12.13 27.02 6.94
CA TYR A 101 12.48 27.77 5.73
C TYR A 101 11.45 27.62 4.61
N GLY A 102 10.39 26.87 4.85
CA GLY A 102 9.36 26.65 3.84
C GLY A 102 9.74 25.71 2.72
N ILE A 103 10.85 24.96 2.89
CA ILE A 103 11.32 24.00 1.87
C ILE A 103 10.42 22.78 1.84
N VAL A 104 9.97 22.32 3.00
CA VAL A 104 9.02 21.21 3.12
C VAL A 104 7.90 21.60 4.05
N GLN A 105 6.76 20.94 3.89
CA GLN A 105 5.64 21.08 4.81
C GLN A 105 5.23 19.69 5.25
N VAL A 106 5.34 19.41 6.54
CA VAL A 106 4.91 18.13 7.09
C VAL A 106 3.43 18.25 7.41
N LYS A 107 2.64 17.35 6.84
CA LYS A 107 1.20 17.31 7.07
C LYS A 107 0.86 16.07 7.88
N GLU A 108 -0.15 16.21 8.70
CA GLU A 108 -0.69 15.07 9.42
C GLU A 108 -1.36 14.11 8.44
N TRP A 109 -1.04 12.81 8.58
CA TRP A 109 -1.66 11.80 7.75
C TRP A 109 -3.01 11.41 8.35
N ASP A 110 -4.02 11.25 7.52
CA ASP A 110 -5.38 10.94 7.97
C ASP A 110 -5.56 9.47 8.37
N MET A 111 -4.48 8.69 8.38
CA MET A 111 -4.45 7.29 8.80
C MET A 111 -5.24 6.35 7.89
N LYS A 112 -5.56 6.80 6.69
CA LYS A 112 -6.28 5.99 5.71
C LYS A 112 -5.43 5.79 4.46
N PHE A 113 -5.37 4.55 4.00
CA PHE A 113 -4.76 4.23 2.72
C PHE A 113 -5.72 4.59 1.59
N TYR A 114 -5.18 4.72 0.39
CA TYR A 114 -5.98 5.12 -0.76
C TYR A 114 -7.16 4.17 -0.98
N PHE A 115 -6.94 2.85 -0.87
CA PHE A 115 -8.01 1.89 -1.08
C PHE A 115 -9.12 2.04 -0.04
N GLU A 116 -8.80 2.47 1.16
CA GLU A 116 -9.79 2.70 2.21
C GLU A 116 -10.66 3.92 1.90
N LYS A 117 -10.04 4.94 1.30
CA LYS A 117 -10.79 6.14 0.88
C LYS A 117 -11.70 5.87 -0.31
N LYS A 118 -11.32 4.91 -1.17
CA LYS A 118 -12.08 4.58 -2.37
C LYS A 118 -13.08 3.46 -2.14
N ARG A 119 -13.11 2.90 -0.94
CA ARG A 119 -14.10 1.88 -0.60
C ARG A 119 -15.49 2.49 -0.68
N LYS A 120 -16.36 1.87 -1.46
CA LYS A 120 -17.73 2.35 -1.56
C LYS A 120 -18.42 2.17 -0.20
N PRO A 121 -19.25 3.16 0.21
CA PRO A 121 -20.04 2.97 1.43
C PRO A 121 -20.93 1.75 1.25
N ASN A 122 -21.23 1.08 2.35
CA ASN A 122 -22.14 -0.04 2.32
C ASN A 122 -23.49 0.40 1.78
N LYS A 123 -24.12 -0.49 1.00
CA LYS A 123 -25.48 -0.22 0.54
C LYS A 123 -26.37 -0.02 1.78
N GLY A 124 -27.11 1.03 1.79
CA GLY A 124 -27.93 1.39 2.92
C GLY A 124 -27.28 2.40 3.86
N SER A 125 -26.06 2.77 3.57
CA SER A 125 -25.38 3.83 4.31
C SER A 125 -25.39 5.11 3.50
#